data_1a04e689faa6728c6855f493e66aaf8e
#
_entry.id   1a04e689faa6728c6855f493e66aaf8e
#
_cell.length_a   1.000
_cell.length_b   1.000
_cell.length_c   1.000
_cell.angle_alpha   90.00
_cell.angle_beta   90.00
_cell.angle_gamma   90.00
#
_symmetry.space_group_name_H-M   'P 1'
#
loop_
_entity.id
_entity.type
_entity.pdbx_description
1 polymer ?
#
loop_
_entity_poly.entity_id
_entity_poly.type
_entity_poly.pdbx_seq_one_letter_code
_entity_poly.pdbx_strand_id
1 'polypeptide(L)'
;MTDQKIRVLVVGAGNMGRSHALAYASIPEFDIAAVCTRSPDSRAKLMTELPDGTAEANDYQDALRELQPDAVCISTYPDTHYPFAKLALEAGCHVFTEKPLAENADQCKELVELARSKNKALVVGYILRQHPSWIKFVEVAKTLGTPLVMRMNLNQQSYGKNWETHKSLLSSISPIVDCGVHYVDVMCQMTESKPIRVSGVGAQLTDELPQDKINYGHLQVTFENGSVGWFEAGWGPLMCETAFFVKVVVGPLG
;
A
#
# COMPACT_ATOMS: atom_id res chain seq x y z
N MET A 1 0.95 29.49 17.51
CA MET A 1 0.56 28.36 16.65
C MET A 1 -0.68 27.79 17.28
N THR A 2 -1.75 27.62 16.54
CA THR A 2 -3.05 27.15 17.05
C THR A 2 -2.91 25.72 17.55
N ASP A 3 -3.30 25.48 18.82
CA ASP A 3 -3.36 24.15 19.47
C ASP A 3 -4.40 23.19 18.84
N GLN A 4 -4.79 23.43 17.59
CA GLN A 4 -5.82 22.65 16.92
C GLN A 4 -5.20 21.41 16.30
N LYS A 5 -5.57 20.26 16.83
CA LYS A 5 -5.17 18.96 16.32
C LYS A 5 -5.82 18.69 14.94
N ILE A 6 -5.13 17.91 14.11
CA ILE A 6 -5.66 17.41 12.84
C ILE A 6 -6.63 16.26 13.12
N ARG A 7 -7.88 16.44 12.75
CA ARG A 7 -8.95 15.44 12.94
C ARG A 7 -8.93 14.42 11.82
N VAL A 8 -8.66 13.15 12.16
CA VAL A 8 -8.51 12.05 11.18
C VAL A 8 -9.70 11.10 11.25
N LEU A 9 -10.36 10.87 10.11
CA LEU A 9 -11.31 9.78 9.93
C LEU A 9 -10.55 8.52 9.47
N VAL A 10 -10.54 7.46 10.27
CA VAL A 10 -9.92 6.18 9.91
C VAL A 10 -10.95 5.28 9.24
N VAL A 11 -10.69 4.87 8.00
CA VAL A 11 -11.57 4.04 7.17
C VAL A 11 -10.94 2.66 6.95
N GLY A 12 -11.56 1.63 7.52
CA GLY A 12 -11.03 0.28 7.60
C GLY A 12 -10.39 -0.02 8.95
N ALA A 13 -10.81 -1.11 9.60
CA ALA A 13 -10.30 -1.58 10.89
C ALA A 13 -9.63 -2.96 10.79
N GLY A 14 -9.10 -3.32 9.61
CA GLY A 14 -8.24 -4.48 9.42
C GLY A 14 -6.85 -4.27 10.03
N ASN A 15 -5.91 -5.18 9.76
CA ASN A 15 -4.56 -5.12 10.33
C ASN A 15 -3.88 -3.76 10.09
N MET A 16 -3.90 -3.25 8.85
CA MET A 16 -3.28 -1.96 8.53
C MET A 16 -4.05 -0.78 9.13
N GLY A 17 -5.40 -0.79 9.04
CA GLY A 17 -6.22 0.27 9.62
C GLY A 17 -6.04 0.37 11.13
N ARG A 18 -5.94 -0.76 11.83
CA ARG A 18 -5.60 -0.80 13.26
C ARG A 18 -4.22 -0.18 13.52
N SER A 19 -3.20 -0.57 12.75
CA SER A 19 -1.84 -0.04 12.92
C SER A 19 -1.79 1.48 12.72
N HIS A 20 -2.46 1.99 11.70
CA HIS A 20 -2.55 3.43 11.45
C HIS A 20 -3.34 4.17 12.53
N ALA A 21 -4.48 3.62 12.97
CA ALA A 21 -5.28 4.24 14.03
C ALA A 21 -4.47 4.38 15.33
N LEU A 22 -3.75 3.33 15.74
CA LEU A 22 -2.88 3.38 16.92
C LEU A 22 -1.73 4.37 16.76
N ALA A 23 -1.16 4.46 15.56
CA ALA A 23 -0.13 5.43 15.26
C ALA A 23 -0.67 6.87 15.39
N TYR A 24 -1.82 7.18 14.79
CA TYR A 24 -2.46 8.50 14.93
C TYR A 24 -2.80 8.82 16.39
N ALA A 25 -3.32 7.85 17.15
CA ALA A 25 -3.62 8.04 18.56
C ALA A 25 -2.38 8.35 19.43
N SER A 26 -1.20 7.90 18.99
CA SER A 26 0.08 8.13 19.69
C SER A 26 0.77 9.45 19.33
N ILE A 27 0.32 10.15 18.28
CA ILE A 27 0.94 11.39 17.79
C ILE A 27 0.12 12.59 18.31
N PRO A 28 0.71 13.48 19.13
CA PRO A 28 -0.01 14.56 19.81
C PRO A 28 -0.77 15.53 18.88
N GLU A 29 -0.29 15.69 17.64
CA GLU A 29 -0.84 16.59 16.63
C GLU A 29 -2.12 16.07 15.98
N PHE A 30 -2.46 14.79 16.21
CA PHE A 30 -3.65 14.17 15.63
C PHE A 30 -4.73 13.87 16.67
N ASP A 31 -5.96 13.83 16.20
CA ASP A 31 -7.13 13.36 16.91
C ASP A 31 -7.97 12.46 16.00
N ILE A 32 -8.40 11.30 16.52
CA ILE A 32 -9.22 10.37 15.73
C ILE A 32 -10.67 10.81 15.81
N ALA A 33 -11.17 11.41 14.74
CA ALA A 33 -12.56 11.88 14.66
C ALA A 33 -13.57 10.72 14.74
N ALA A 34 -13.27 9.63 14.02
CA ALA A 34 -14.04 8.38 14.11
C ALA A 34 -13.29 7.22 13.43
N VAL A 35 -13.75 6.00 13.74
CA VAL A 35 -13.40 4.76 13.00
C VAL A 35 -14.61 4.32 12.19
N CYS A 36 -14.43 4.24 10.86
CA CYS A 36 -15.46 3.79 9.93
C CYS A 36 -15.08 2.42 9.33
N THR A 37 -15.90 1.39 9.54
CA THR A 37 -15.71 0.06 8.94
C THR A 37 -17.00 -0.71 8.87
N ARG A 38 -17.15 -1.55 7.86
CA ARG A 38 -18.30 -2.45 7.68
C ARG A 38 -18.29 -3.66 8.61
N SER A 39 -17.13 -4.00 9.22
CA SER A 39 -16.99 -5.14 10.13
C SER A 39 -17.23 -4.71 11.59
N PRO A 40 -18.36 -5.07 12.20
CA PRO A 40 -18.61 -4.73 13.61
C PRO A 40 -17.56 -5.31 14.57
N ASP A 41 -17.13 -6.56 14.33
CA ASP A 41 -16.16 -7.24 15.18
C ASP A 41 -14.78 -6.56 15.13
N SER A 42 -14.31 -6.20 13.92
CA SER A 42 -13.04 -5.50 13.77
C SER A 42 -13.08 -4.11 14.39
N ARG A 43 -14.24 -3.43 14.29
CA ARG A 43 -14.47 -2.13 14.91
C ARG A 43 -14.44 -2.25 16.43
N ALA A 44 -15.28 -3.12 16.99
CA ALA A 44 -15.36 -3.33 18.43
C ALA A 44 -13.98 -3.64 19.03
N LYS A 45 -13.19 -4.50 18.37
CA LYS A 45 -11.82 -4.80 18.79
C LYS A 45 -10.92 -3.57 18.76
N LEU A 46 -10.95 -2.78 17.69
CA LEU A 46 -10.10 -1.59 17.57
C LEU A 46 -10.49 -0.53 18.60
N MET A 47 -11.79 -0.33 18.86
CA MET A 47 -12.30 0.65 19.82
C MET A 47 -11.81 0.41 21.26
N THR A 48 -11.53 -0.85 21.63
CA THR A 48 -10.93 -1.14 22.96
C THR A 48 -9.48 -0.69 23.12
N GLU A 49 -8.82 -0.32 22.03
CA GLU A 49 -7.40 0.06 22.01
C GLU A 49 -7.20 1.57 21.75
N LEU A 50 -8.27 2.28 21.41
CA LEU A 50 -8.26 3.71 21.13
C LEU A 50 -8.65 4.54 22.36
N PRO A 51 -8.34 5.83 22.37
CA PRO A 51 -8.75 6.73 23.45
C PRO A 51 -10.27 6.72 23.67
N ASP A 52 -10.68 6.82 24.94
CA ASP A 52 -12.09 6.95 25.31
C ASP A 52 -12.75 8.13 24.58
N GLY A 53 -13.97 7.91 24.10
CA GLY A 53 -14.72 8.93 23.36
C GLY A 53 -14.44 8.99 21.85
N THR A 54 -13.55 8.14 21.31
CA THR A 54 -13.42 7.97 19.86
C THR A 54 -14.76 7.54 19.27
N ALA A 55 -15.25 8.24 18.25
CA ALA A 55 -16.54 7.94 17.63
C ALA A 55 -16.47 6.73 16.68
N GLU A 56 -17.63 6.12 16.45
CA GLU A 56 -17.80 5.04 15.48
C GLU A 56 -18.69 5.51 14.32
N ALA A 57 -18.38 5.06 13.10
CA ALA A 57 -19.18 5.32 11.92
C ALA A 57 -19.44 4.02 11.14
N ASN A 58 -20.64 3.90 10.57
CA ASN A 58 -21.04 2.74 9.78
C ASN A 58 -20.94 2.99 8.27
N ASP A 59 -21.16 4.22 7.87
CA ASP A 59 -21.10 4.66 6.48
C ASP A 59 -20.04 5.75 6.29
N TYR A 60 -19.26 5.60 5.24
CA TYR A 60 -18.15 6.49 4.96
C TYR A 60 -18.61 7.87 4.48
N GLN A 61 -19.61 7.93 3.61
CA GLN A 61 -20.09 9.20 3.05
C GLN A 61 -20.77 10.03 4.11
N ASP A 62 -21.57 9.38 4.96
CA ASP A 62 -22.22 10.05 6.10
C ASP A 62 -21.17 10.56 7.09
N ALA A 63 -20.19 9.73 7.45
CA ALA A 63 -19.12 10.14 8.34
C ALA A 63 -18.33 11.34 7.80
N LEU A 64 -18.01 11.32 6.51
CA LEU A 64 -17.28 12.41 5.85
C LEU A 64 -18.08 13.73 5.90
N ARG A 65 -19.38 13.64 5.61
CA ARG A 65 -20.28 14.80 5.61
C ARG A 65 -20.52 15.38 7.01
N GLU A 66 -20.77 14.52 7.99
CA GLU A 66 -21.17 14.93 9.35
C GLU A 66 -19.99 15.36 10.21
N LEU A 67 -18.87 14.65 10.12
CA LEU A 67 -17.68 14.91 10.93
C LEU A 67 -16.78 16.00 10.35
N GLN A 68 -16.82 16.21 9.03
CA GLN A 68 -15.94 17.15 8.32
C GLN A 68 -14.47 17.06 8.79
N PRO A 69 -13.83 15.88 8.65
CA PRO A 69 -12.47 15.67 9.14
C PRO A 69 -11.46 16.49 8.32
N ASP A 70 -10.31 16.81 8.92
CA ASP A 70 -9.21 17.45 8.21
C ASP A 70 -8.49 16.49 7.27
N ALA A 71 -8.42 15.19 7.69
CA ALA A 71 -7.76 14.14 6.96
C ALA A 71 -8.53 12.82 7.03
N VAL A 72 -8.35 11.98 6.00
CA VAL A 72 -8.89 10.63 5.93
C VAL A 72 -7.74 9.63 5.74
N CYS A 73 -7.73 8.59 6.58
CA CYS A 73 -6.83 7.44 6.45
C CYS A 73 -7.60 6.25 5.90
N ILE A 74 -7.29 5.83 4.66
CA ILE A 74 -7.98 4.75 3.95
C ILE A 74 -7.11 3.48 4.01
N SER A 75 -7.63 2.44 4.66
CA SER A 75 -6.97 1.15 4.87
C SER A 75 -7.94 0.00 4.62
N THR A 76 -8.62 0.06 3.50
CA THR A 76 -9.62 -0.87 3.03
C THR A 76 -9.07 -1.82 1.96
N TYR A 77 -9.91 -2.50 1.20
CA TYR A 77 -9.48 -3.26 0.05
C TYR A 77 -9.18 -2.34 -1.16
N PRO A 78 -8.27 -2.74 -2.05
CA PRO A 78 -7.76 -1.91 -3.16
C PRO A 78 -8.83 -1.32 -4.08
N ASP A 79 -9.91 -2.04 -4.34
CA ASP A 79 -11.05 -1.61 -5.15
C ASP A 79 -11.79 -0.38 -4.61
N THR A 80 -11.64 -0.12 -3.31
CA THR A 80 -12.27 1.04 -2.65
C THR A 80 -11.34 2.24 -2.49
N HIS A 81 -10.04 2.08 -2.72
CA HIS A 81 -9.07 3.17 -2.52
C HIS A 81 -9.39 4.40 -3.39
N TYR A 82 -9.57 4.19 -4.70
CA TYR A 82 -9.86 5.28 -5.62
C TYR A 82 -11.16 6.03 -5.28
N PRO A 83 -12.34 5.38 -5.19
CA PRO A 83 -13.58 6.09 -4.91
C PRO A 83 -13.56 6.79 -3.54
N PHE A 84 -12.95 6.21 -2.53
CA PHE A 84 -12.88 6.82 -1.20
C PHE A 84 -11.92 7.99 -1.14
N ALA A 85 -10.74 7.88 -1.76
CA ALA A 85 -9.78 8.96 -1.85
C ALA A 85 -10.35 10.16 -2.64
N LYS A 86 -11.06 9.89 -3.74
CA LYS A 86 -11.72 10.92 -4.54
C LYS A 86 -12.73 11.69 -3.72
N LEU A 87 -13.66 11.01 -3.05
CA LEU A 87 -14.65 11.64 -2.18
C LEU A 87 -14.02 12.50 -1.08
N ALA A 88 -12.96 11.99 -0.42
CA ALA A 88 -12.25 12.75 0.61
C ALA A 88 -11.60 14.03 0.07
N LEU A 89 -10.92 13.93 -1.08
CA LEU A 89 -10.29 15.09 -1.72
C LEU A 89 -11.33 16.12 -2.19
N GLU A 90 -12.44 15.66 -2.76
CA GLU A 90 -13.57 16.52 -3.16
C GLU A 90 -14.17 17.26 -1.96
N ALA A 91 -14.28 16.57 -0.81
CA ALA A 91 -14.72 17.17 0.46
C ALA A 91 -13.67 18.09 1.10
N GLY A 92 -12.48 18.21 0.52
CA GLY A 92 -11.43 19.09 1.01
C GLY A 92 -10.58 18.51 2.14
N CYS A 93 -10.53 17.20 2.28
CA CYS A 93 -9.67 16.51 3.25
C CYS A 93 -8.28 16.21 2.67
N HIS A 94 -7.26 16.14 3.53
CA HIS A 94 -6.01 15.46 3.22
C HIS A 94 -6.25 13.95 3.20
N VAL A 95 -5.50 13.22 2.39
CA VAL A 95 -5.69 11.77 2.25
C VAL A 95 -4.38 11.01 2.48
N PHE A 96 -4.41 10.05 3.39
CA PHE A 96 -3.52 8.93 3.41
C PHE A 96 -4.28 7.70 2.91
N THR A 97 -3.71 6.95 1.99
CA THR A 97 -4.29 5.68 1.52
C THR A 97 -3.24 4.57 1.51
N GLU A 98 -3.65 3.36 1.87
CA GLU A 98 -2.84 2.18 1.65
C GLU A 98 -2.56 1.96 0.17
N LYS A 99 -1.52 1.20 -0.10
CA LYS A 99 -1.15 0.78 -1.47
C LYS A 99 -2.03 -0.40 -1.94
N PRO A 100 -2.26 -0.54 -3.25
CA PRO A 100 -1.97 0.44 -4.30
C PRO A 100 -2.89 1.65 -4.23
N LEU A 101 -2.46 2.80 -4.73
CA LEU A 101 -3.28 4.03 -4.71
C LEU A 101 -4.63 3.85 -5.39
N ALA A 102 -4.65 3.13 -6.51
CA ALA A 102 -5.82 2.79 -7.29
C ALA A 102 -5.54 1.53 -8.15
N GLU A 103 -6.56 1.03 -8.85
CA GLU A 103 -6.46 -0.19 -9.67
C GLU A 103 -5.75 0.04 -11.01
N ASN A 104 -5.70 1.27 -11.50
CA ASN A 104 -5.07 1.62 -12.77
C ASN A 104 -4.42 3.02 -12.77
N ALA A 105 -3.59 3.27 -13.79
CA ALA A 105 -2.80 4.48 -13.88
C ALA A 105 -3.64 5.75 -14.10
N ASP A 106 -4.77 5.66 -14.77
CA ASP A 106 -5.60 6.83 -15.06
C ASP A 106 -6.31 7.32 -13.78
N GLN A 107 -6.82 6.39 -12.96
CA GLN A 107 -7.33 6.71 -11.63
C GLN A 107 -6.25 7.33 -10.72
N CYS A 108 -5.02 6.81 -10.78
CA CYS A 108 -3.91 7.39 -10.03
C CYS A 108 -3.64 8.85 -10.45
N LYS A 109 -3.60 9.11 -11.77
CA LYS A 109 -3.40 10.48 -12.30
C LYS A 109 -4.50 11.43 -11.86
N GLU A 110 -5.76 10.99 -11.98
CA GLU A 110 -6.92 11.77 -11.57
C GLU A 110 -6.83 12.17 -10.09
N LEU A 111 -6.52 11.22 -9.19
CA LEU A 111 -6.35 11.53 -7.77
C LEU A 111 -5.23 12.53 -7.50
N VAL A 112 -4.09 12.38 -8.19
CA VAL A 112 -2.95 13.30 -8.04
C VAL A 112 -3.33 14.72 -8.52
N GLU A 113 -4.01 14.83 -9.65
CA GLU A 113 -4.47 16.11 -10.20
C GLU A 113 -5.53 16.77 -9.30
N LEU A 114 -6.47 15.96 -8.80
CA LEU A 114 -7.49 16.41 -7.86
C LEU A 114 -6.85 16.93 -6.56
N ALA A 115 -5.92 16.18 -5.97
CA ALA A 115 -5.22 16.60 -4.76
C ALA A 115 -4.49 17.93 -4.96
N ARG A 116 -3.79 18.08 -6.10
CA ARG A 116 -3.11 19.34 -6.47
C ARG A 116 -4.10 20.49 -6.63
N SER A 117 -5.21 20.29 -7.36
CA SER A 117 -6.22 21.31 -7.60
C SER A 117 -6.89 21.79 -6.31
N LYS A 118 -7.04 20.91 -5.33
CA LYS A 118 -7.61 21.19 -4.01
C LYS A 118 -6.58 21.69 -2.99
N ASN A 119 -5.29 21.73 -3.37
CA ASN A 119 -4.18 22.02 -2.45
C ASN A 119 -4.20 21.12 -1.21
N LYS A 120 -4.41 19.80 -1.41
CA LYS A 120 -4.45 18.79 -0.35
C LYS A 120 -3.30 17.79 -0.49
N ALA A 121 -2.80 17.31 0.63
CA ALA A 121 -1.84 16.23 0.64
C ALA A 121 -2.53 14.90 0.27
N LEU A 122 -1.90 14.15 -0.62
CA LEU A 122 -2.23 12.77 -0.95
C LEU A 122 -0.99 11.91 -0.69
N VAL A 123 -1.05 11.08 0.32
CA VAL A 123 0.05 10.21 0.75
C VAL A 123 -0.33 8.75 0.54
N VAL A 124 0.55 7.98 -0.05
CA VAL A 124 0.37 6.54 -0.29
C VAL A 124 1.26 5.74 0.64
N GLY A 125 0.76 4.65 1.18
CA GLY A 125 1.43 3.77 2.15
C GLY A 125 2.63 2.99 1.61
N TYR A 126 3.57 3.64 0.94
CA TYR A 126 4.85 3.06 0.53
C TYR A 126 5.82 2.95 1.70
N ILE A 127 5.52 2.02 2.61
CA ILE A 127 6.23 1.89 3.90
C ILE A 127 7.74 1.71 3.75
N LEU A 128 8.22 1.10 2.67
CA LEU A 128 9.65 0.89 2.45
C LEU A 128 10.42 2.21 2.29
N ARG A 129 9.74 3.29 1.89
CA ARG A 129 10.35 4.63 1.83
C ARG A 129 10.75 5.18 3.20
N GLN A 130 10.11 4.69 4.26
CA GLN A 130 10.34 5.17 5.64
C GLN A 130 11.06 4.13 6.52
N HIS A 131 11.23 2.89 6.02
CA HIS A 131 11.86 1.83 6.77
C HIS A 131 13.40 2.02 6.80
N PRO A 132 14.06 2.13 7.97
CA PRO A 132 15.48 2.49 8.06
C PRO A 132 16.41 1.60 7.22
N SER A 133 16.20 0.28 7.22
CA SER A 133 17.02 -0.64 6.44
C SER A 133 16.86 -0.43 4.92
N TRP A 134 15.67 -0.06 4.44
CA TRP A 134 15.42 0.22 3.04
C TRP A 134 15.99 1.57 2.60
N ILE A 135 15.90 2.59 3.46
CA ILE A 135 16.57 3.88 3.24
C ILE A 135 18.06 3.63 3.03
N LYS A 136 18.67 2.87 3.96
CA LYS A 136 20.11 2.55 3.86
C LYS A 136 20.45 1.73 2.63
N PHE A 137 19.61 0.76 2.25
CA PHE A 137 19.80 -0.06 1.06
C PHE A 137 19.75 0.78 -0.23
N VAL A 138 18.80 1.72 -0.32
CA VAL A 138 18.70 2.67 -1.44
C VAL A 138 19.93 3.59 -1.50
N GLU A 139 20.37 4.13 -0.36
CA GLU A 139 21.59 4.96 -0.28
C GLU A 139 22.81 4.20 -0.81
N VAL A 140 23.04 2.97 -0.35
CA VAL A 140 24.16 2.14 -0.79
C VAL A 140 24.04 1.82 -2.29
N ALA A 141 22.85 1.44 -2.77
CA ALA A 141 22.61 1.14 -4.19
C ALA A 141 23.03 2.31 -5.11
N LYS A 142 22.74 3.55 -4.71
CA LYS A 142 23.13 4.75 -5.47
C LYS A 142 24.64 4.95 -5.59
N THR A 143 25.45 4.33 -4.73
CA THR A 143 26.93 4.41 -4.81
C THR A 143 27.55 3.38 -5.75
N LEU A 144 26.75 2.41 -6.24
CA LEU A 144 27.26 1.30 -7.05
C LEU A 144 27.47 1.65 -8.53
N GLY A 145 27.17 2.89 -8.93
CA GLY A 145 27.23 3.34 -10.31
C GLY A 145 26.03 2.92 -11.14
N THR A 146 26.06 3.14 -12.44
CA THR A 146 24.99 2.83 -13.39
C THR A 146 25.53 2.07 -14.61
N PRO A 147 24.82 1.10 -15.20
CA PRO A 147 23.47 0.63 -14.82
C PRO A 147 23.46 -0.27 -13.56
N LEU A 148 22.31 -0.34 -12.89
CA LEU A 148 22.07 -1.28 -11.80
C LEU A 148 21.36 -2.53 -12.31
N VAL A 149 21.71 -3.68 -11.72
CA VAL A 149 20.94 -4.94 -11.82
C VAL A 149 20.32 -5.23 -10.47
N MET A 150 18.99 -5.28 -10.42
CA MET A 150 18.22 -5.43 -9.18
C MET A 150 17.41 -6.73 -9.21
N ARG A 151 17.59 -7.59 -8.20
CA ARG A 151 16.81 -8.82 -8.03
C ARG A 151 16.13 -8.81 -6.68
N MET A 152 14.80 -8.93 -6.71
CA MET A 152 13.98 -8.89 -5.49
C MET A 152 12.86 -9.92 -5.58
N ASN A 153 12.47 -10.51 -4.46
CA ASN A 153 11.32 -11.39 -4.40
C ASN A 153 10.57 -11.25 -3.07
N LEU A 154 9.33 -11.71 -3.08
CA LEU A 154 8.50 -11.89 -1.89
C LEU A 154 7.54 -13.06 -2.12
N ASN A 155 8.03 -14.26 -1.88
CA ASN A 155 7.19 -15.46 -1.88
C ASN A 155 6.71 -15.74 -0.46
N GLN A 156 5.40 -15.90 -0.29
CA GLN A 156 4.77 -16.09 1.02
C GLN A 156 3.96 -17.37 1.04
N GLN A 157 4.43 -18.34 1.83
CA GLN A 157 3.63 -19.51 2.13
C GLN A 157 2.44 -19.10 3.01
N SER A 158 1.26 -19.62 2.70
CA SER A 158 0.05 -19.31 3.45
C SER A 158 -0.87 -20.51 3.56
N TYR A 159 -1.41 -20.71 4.77
CA TYR A 159 -2.33 -21.77 5.11
C TYR A 159 -3.52 -21.24 5.91
N GLY A 160 -4.60 -22.01 5.95
CA GLY A 160 -5.77 -21.73 6.77
C GLY A 160 -6.25 -20.31 6.60
N LYS A 161 -6.45 -19.58 7.68
CA LYS A 161 -6.99 -18.21 7.65
C LYS A 161 -6.15 -17.24 6.82
N ASN A 162 -4.82 -17.40 6.79
CA ASN A 162 -3.95 -16.55 5.96
C ASN A 162 -4.17 -16.85 4.48
N TRP A 163 -4.39 -18.11 4.12
CA TRP A 163 -4.71 -18.48 2.74
C TRP A 163 -6.08 -17.94 2.32
N GLU A 164 -7.09 -18.01 3.19
CA GLU A 164 -8.39 -17.38 2.91
C GLU A 164 -8.27 -15.87 2.67
N THR A 165 -7.43 -15.19 3.44
CA THR A 165 -7.15 -13.77 3.23
C THR A 165 -6.48 -13.52 1.88
N HIS A 166 -5.46 -14.31 1.51
CA HIS A 166 -4.81 -14.19 0.21
C HIS A 166 -5.76 -14.52 -0.94
N LYS A 167 -6.60 -15.55 -0.83
CA LYS A 167 -7.63 -15.84 -1.84
C LYS A 167 -8.60 -14.67 -2.04
N SER A 168 -9.00 -14.02 -0.94
CA SER A 168 -9.83 -12.82 -1.01
C SER A 168 -9.14 -11.67 -1.74
N LEU A 169 -7.87 -11.43 -1.48
CA LEU A 169 -7.07 -10.42 -2.19
C LEU A 169 -6.88 -10.79 -3.67
N LEU A 170 -6.64 -12.07 -3.97
CA LEU A 170 -6.45 -12.57 -5.34
C LEU A 170 -7.71 -12.43 -6.21
N SER A 171 -8.87 -12.17 -5.63
CA SER A 171 -10.07 -11.84 -6.40
C SER A 171 -9.94 -10.50 -7.15
N SER A 172 -9.15 -9.56 -6.64
CA SER A 172 -8.98 -8.22 -7.21
C SER A 172 -7.57 -7.95 -7.74
N ILE A 173 -6.53 -8.39 -7.02
CA ILE A 173 -5.13 -8.10 -7.38
C ILE A 173 -4.26 -9.36 -7.31
N SER A 174 -3.17 -9.39 -8.08
CA SER A 174 -2.16 -10.43 -8.03
C SER A 174 -1.07 -10.13 -6.98
N PRO A 175 -0.28 -11.13 -6.52
CA PRO A 175 0.86 -10.90 -5.64
C PRO A 175 1.89 -9.94 -6.24
N ILE A 176 2.00 -9.93 -7.58
CA ILE A 176 2.88 -9.00 -8.30
C ILE A 176 2.43 -7.56 -8.12
N VAL A 177 1.14 -7.28 -8.12
CA VAL A 177 0.62 -5.93 -7.90
C VAL A 177 0.69 -5.58 -6.42
N ASP A 178 0.15 -6.42 -5.54
CA ASP A 178 0.07 -6.12 -4.11
C ASP A 178 1.43 -5.88 -3.45
N CYS A 179 2.39 -6.76 -3.74
CA CYS A 179 3.74 -6.67 -3.19
C CYS A 179 4.67 -5.86 -4.10
N GLY A 180 4.55 -6.03 -5.42
CA GLY A 180 5.46 -5.44 -6.41
C GLY A 180 5.46 -3.93 -6.44
N VAL A 181 4.36 -3.26 -6.08
CA VAL A 181 4.31 -1.79 -5.99
C VAL A 181 5.40 -1.23 -5.08
N HIS A 182 5.71 -1.92 -3.97
CA HIS A 182 6.79 -1.53 -3.06
C HIS A 182 8.16 -1.67 -3.71
N TYR A 183 8.39 -2.79 -4.40
CA TYR A 183 9.72 -3.12 -4.96
C TYR A 183 10.03 -2.32 -6.23
N VAL A 184 9.04 -2.11 -7.08
CA VAL A 184 9.18 -1.22 -8.25
C VAL A 184 9.44 0.21 -7.80
N ASP A 185 8.77 0.67 -6.75
CA ASP A 185 9.02 1.98 -6.15
C ASP A 185 10.46 2.10 -5.64
N VAL A 186 10.98 1.08 -4.95
CA VAL A 186 12.37 1.05 -4.48
C VAL A 186 13.36 1.04 -5.65
N MET A 187 13.09 0.27 -6.71
CA MET A 187 13.91 0.29 -7.93
C MET A 187 13.95 1.68 -8.56
N CYS A 188 12.83 2.38 -8.60
CA CYS A 188 12.77 3.77 -9.07
C CYS A 188 13.61 4.71 -8.19
N GLN A 189 13.59 4.51 -6.86
CA GLN A 189 14.40 5.31 -5.94
C GLN A 189 15.92 5.04 -6.09
N MET A 190 16.32 3.78 -6.31
CA MET A 190 17.72 3.40 -6.51
C MET A 190 18.29 3.94 -7.82
N THR A 191 17.50 3.85 -8.90
CA THR A 191 17.97 4.22 -10.24
C THR A 191 17.82 5.70 -10.56
N GLU A 192 16.92 6.40 -9.86
CA GLU A 192 16.49 7.79 -10.16
C GLU A 192 16.14 7.97 -11.65
N SER A 193 15.67 6.90 -12.29
CA SER A 193 15.41 6.80 -13.73
C SER A 193 14.00 6.32 -14.01
N LYS A 194 13.46 6.67 -15.17
CA LYS A 194 12.11 6.27 -15.58
C LYS A 194 12.09 4.82 -16.03
N PRO A 195 11.12 4.01 -15.59
CA PRO A 195 10.84 2.72 -16.21
C PRO A 195 10.29 2.95 -17.62
N ILE A 196 10.89 2.30 -18.62
CA ILE A 196 10.52 2.45 -20.04
C ILE A 196 9.93 1.18 -20.65
N ARG A 197 10.16 0.04 -20.00
CA ARG A 197 9.62 -1.25 -20.46
C ARG A 197 9.35 -2.16 -19.26
N VAL A 198 8.21 -2.83 -19.32
CA VAL A 198 7.86 -3.89 -18.37
C VAL A 198 7.44 -5.13 -19.15
N SER A 199 7.90 -6.30 -18.71
CA SER A 199 7.39 -7.59 -19.13
C SER A 199 7.16 -8.48 -17.93
N GLY A 200 6.16 -9.34 -18.00
CA GLY A 200 5.83 -10.22 -16.88
C GLY A 200 5.23 -11.52 -17.34
N VAL A 201 5.30 -12.51 -16.47
CA VAL A 201 4.63 -13.78 -16.61
C VAL A 201 3.96 -14.14 -15.29
N GLY A 202 2.91 -14.94 -15.37
CA GLY A 202 2.20 -15.43 -14.19
C GLY A 202 1.74 -16.87 -14.37
N ALA A 203 1.50 -17.52 -13.25
CA ALA A 203 0.98 -18.88 -13.20
C ALA A 203 -0.08 -19.02 -12.10
N GLN A 204 -1.04 -19.89 -12.34
CA GLN A 204 -1.95 -20.39 -11.33
C GLN A 204 -1.40 -21.73 -10.81
N LEU A 205 -1.06 -21.78 -9.53
CA LEU A 205 -0.49 -22.97 -8.88
C LEU A 205 -1.48 -23.68 -7.95
N THR A 206 -2.78 -23.39 -8.10
CA THR A 206 -3.86 -23.98 -7.31
C THR A 206 -5.16 -23.97 -8.08
N ASP A 207 -6.00 -24.94 -7.86
CA ASP A 207 -7.37 -25.04 -8.39
C ASP A 207 -8.43 -24.33 -7.52
N GLU A 208 -8.02 -23.82 -6.36
CA GLU A 208 -8.90 -23.08 -5.45
C GLU A 208 -9.23 -21.64 -5.91
N LEU A 209 -8.64 -21.19 -7.02
CA LEU A 209 -8.84 -19.86 -7.59
C LEU A 209 -9.60 -19.94 -8.91
N PRO A 210 -10.34 -18.88 -9.30
CA PRO A 210 -10.89 -18.75 -10.65
C PRO A 210 -9.78 -18.86 -11.71
N GLN A 211 -10.10 -19.41 -12.89
CA GLN A 211 -9.12 -19.72 -13.94
C GLN A 211 -8.34 -18.50 -14.49
N ASP A 212 -8.90 -17.31 -14.33
CA ASP A 212 -8.28 -16.06 -14.77
C ASP A 212 -7.35 -15.43 -13.72
N LYS A 213 -7.23 -16.05 -12.53
CA LYS A 213 -6.42 -15.54 -11.43
C LYS A 213 -5.09 -16.26 -11.32
N ILE A 214 -4.05 -15.51 -11.02
CA ILE A 214 -2.70 -16.03 -10.80
C ILE A 214 -2.30 -15.82 -9.34
N ASN A 215 -1.66 -16.82 -8.74
CA ASN A 215 -1.09 -16.71 -7.40
C ASN A 215 0.44 -16.74 -7.38
N TYR A 216 1.07 -16.80 -8.54
CA TYR A 216 2.51 -16.66 -8.74
C TYR A 216 2.78 -15.81 -9.97
N GLY A 217 3.85 -15.03 -9.93
CA GLY A 217 4.32 -14.30 -11.10
C GLY A 217 5.67 -13.63 -10.88
N HIS A 218 6.25 -13.18 -11.98
CA HIS A 218 7.38 -12.26 -11.93
C HIS A 218 7.28 -11.21 -13.04
N LEU A 219 7.95 -10.09 -12.81
CA LEU A 219 8.09 -9.02 -13.77
C LEU A 219 9.55 -8.62 -13.94
N GLN A 220 9.85 -8.08 -15.11
CA GLN A 220 11.11 -7.43 -15.44
C GLN A 220 10.83 -5.98 -15.79
N VAL A 221 11.66 -5.06 -15.29
CA VAL A 221 11.58 -3.64 -15.57
C VAL A 221 12.90 -3.18 -16.18
N THR A 222 12.84 -2.45 -17.30
CA THR A 222 14.00 -1.77 -17.88
C THR A 222 13.83 -0.27 -17.68
N PHE A 223 14.90 0.39 -17.27
CA PHE A 223 14.94 1.82 -17.00
C PHE A 223 15.68 2.58 -18.11
N GLU A 224 15.38 3.86 -18.26
CA GLU A 224 15.96 4.72 -19.30
C GLU A 224 17.50 4.79 -19.25
N ASN A 225 18.08 4.71 -18.04
CA ASN A 225 19.54 4.69 -17.82
C ASN A 225 20.21 3.32 -18.03
N GLY A 226 19.48 2.34 -18.59
CA GLY A 226 19.97 0.99 -18.85
C GLY A 226 19.89 0.03 -17.66
N SER A 227 19.48 0.49 -16.49
CA SER A 227 19.27 -0.38 -15.34
C SER A 227 18.13 -1.37 -15.58
N VAL A 228 18.22 -2.55 -14.95
CA VAL A 228 17.21 -3.61 -15.05
C VAL A 228 16.82 -4.11 -13.67
N GLY A 229 15.52 -4.32 -13.49
CA GLY A 229 14.96 -4.86 -12.28
C GLY A 229 14.18 -6.14 -12.54
N TRP A 230 14.21 -7.07 -11.59
CA TRP A 230 13.43 -8.28 -11.58
C TRP A 230 12.76 -8.43 -10.23
N PHE A 231 11.45 -8.70 -10.25
CA PHE A 231 10.66 -8.95 -9.05
C PHE A 231 9.79 -10.20 -9.22
N GLU A 232 9.76 -11.03 -8.18
CA GLU A 232 8.97 -12.25 -8.11
C GLU A 232 8.11 -12.24 -6.86
N ALA A 233 6.87 -12.68 -6.99
CA ALA A 233 5.98 -12.89 -5.85
C ALA A 233 5.05 -14.08 -6.08
N GLY A 234 4.76 -14.79 -5.00
CA GLY A 234 3.81 -15.88 -4.98
C GLY A 234 3.15 -16.04 -3.62
N TRP A 235 1.87 -16.40 -3.62
CA TRP A 235 1.08 -16.73 -2.43
C TRP A 235 0.48 -18.12 -2.54
N GLY A 236 0.53 -18.86 -1.46
CA GLY A 236 -0.19 -20.14 -1.37
C GLY A 236 0.55 -21.21 -0.60
N PRO A 237 -0.11 -22.37 -0.43
CA PRO A 237 0.45 -23.49 0.33
C PRO A 237 1.72 -24.08 -0.28
N LEU A 238 1.89 -23.95 -1.61
CA LEU A 238 3.04 -24.50 -2.34
C LEU A 238 4.25 -23.57 -2.36
N MET A 239 4.14 -22.35 -1.81
CA MET A 239 5.29 -21.46 -1.67
C MET A 239 6.27 -22.00 -0.60
N CYS A 240 7.54 -21.58 -0.66
CA CYS A 240 8.53 -21.99 0.32
C CYS A 240 8.14 -21.50 1.72
N GLU A 241 8.27 -22.38 2.73
CA GLU A 241 7.99 -22.07 4.13
C GLU A 241 8.94 -20.99 4.68
N THR A 242 10.19 -21.06 4.27
CA THR A 242 11.14 -20.00 4.54
C THR A 242 11.03 -18.99 3.40
N ALA A 243 10.44 -17.86 3.66
CA ALA A 243 10.40 -16.78 2.70
C ALA A 243 11.82 -16.41 2.31
N PHE A 244 12.25 -16.90 1.15
CA PHE A 244 13.53 -16.53 0.57
C PHE A 244 13.39 -15.09 0.07
N PHE A 245 13.75 -14.14 0.94
CA PHE A 245 13.79 -12.73 0.58
C PHE A 245 15.14 -12.41 -0.07
N VAL A 246 15.22 -12.59 -1.37
CA VAL A 246 16.36 -12.09 -2.13
C VAL A 246 16.18 -10.60 -2.36
N LYS A 247 17.16 -9.82 -1.93
CA LYS A 247 17.27 -8.39 -2.16
C LYS A 247 18.70 -8.11 -2.56
N VAL A 248 18.97 -8.17 -3.87
CA VAL A 248 20.31 -8.02 -4.43
C VAL A 248 20.31 -6.86 -5.41
N VAL A 249 21.30 -6.00 -5.29
CA VAL A 249 21.61 -4.93 -6.24
C VAL A 249 23.08 -5.02 -6.58
N VAL A 250 23.40 -4.94 -7.86
CA VAL A 250 24.76 -4.95 -8.38
C VAL A 250 24.91 -3.78 -9.35
N GLY A 251 26.03 -3.10 -9.29
CA GLY A 251 26.41 -2.03 -10.20
C GLY A 251 27.84 -2.16 -10.67
N PRO A 252 28.34 -1.27 -11.53
CA PRO A 252 29.72 -1.31 -12.02
C PRO A 252 30.79 -1.13 -10.96
N LEU A 253 30.41 -0.59 -9.79
CA LEU A 253 31.34 -0.31 -8.70
C LEU A 253 31.15 -1.25 -7.48
N GLY A 254 30.30 -2.29 -7.62
CA GLY A 254 30.06 -3.27 -6.55
C GLY A 254 28.71 -3.99 -6.60
#